data_4cc2dd001c54cd42ababa5e8d1012110
#
_entry.id   4cc2dd001c54cd42ababa5e8d1012110
#
_cell.length_a   1.000
_cell.length_b   1.000
_cell.length_c   1.000
_cell.angle_alpha   90.00
_cell.angle_beta   90.00
_cell.angle_gamma   90.00
#
_symmetry.space_group_name_H-M   'P 1'
#
loop_
_entity.id
_entity.type
_entity.pdbx_description
1 polymer ?
#
loop_
_entity_poly.entity_id
_entity_poly.type
_entity_poly.pdbx_seq_one_letter_code
_entity_poly.pdbx_strand_id
1 'polypeptide(L)'
;CIKERKLSMKIYVDADACPVVRIVERLAKKHEVLCVLLSDTNHVIDSDYSEVIVVGAGADAVDYKLISLLKKGDICVSQDYGVAAMALSKGCYAIHQSGKWYTNENIDQMLMERHIAKTERRKTKKHHLKGPSKRTIEDDKRFEEAFEKMILKAIAENKDKV
;
A
#
# COMPACT_ATOMS: atom_id res chain seq x y z
N CYS A 1 -22.83 21.62 -1.75
CA CYS A 1 -21.63 21.78 -0.94
C CYS A 1 -20.48 20.93 -1.49
N ILE A 2 -19.31 21.52 -1.50
CA ILE A 2 -18.10 20.86 -2.01
C ILE A 2 -17.81 19.55 -1.25
N LYS A 3 -18.19 19.50 0.02
CA LYS A 3 -17.99 18.30 0.85
C LYS A 3 -18.74 17.08 0.32
N GLU A 4 -19.82 17.25 -0.38
CA GLU A 4 -20.60 16.15 -0.94
C GLU A 4 -19.95 15.55 -2.17
N ARG A 5 -18.98 16.25 -2.75
CA ARG A 5 -18.26 15.81 -3.93
C ARG A 5 -16.94 15.14 -3.60
N LYS A 6 -16.65 14.93 -2.30
CA LYS A 6 -15.46 14.19 -1.93
C LYS A 6 -15.53 12.83 -2.59
N LEU A 7 -14.45 12.51 -3.26
CA LEU A 7 -14.31 11.20 -3.87
C LEU A 7 -14.57 10.13 -2.80
N SER A 8 -15.39 9.16 -3.14
CA SER A 8 -15.71 8.08 -2.21
C SER A 8 -14.53 7.16 -1.96
N MET A 9 -13.51 7.20 -2.84
CA MET A 9 -12.32 6.38 -2.70
C MET A 9 -11.41 6.90 -1.59
N LYS A 10 -10.70 5.97 -0.97
CA LYS A 10 -9.71 6.27 0.07
C LYS A 10 -8.41 5.56 -0.24
N ILE A 11 -7.33 6.07 0.33
CA ILE A 11 -6.03 5.43 0.28
C ILE A 11 -5.79 4.76 1.63
N TYR A 12 -5.52 3.46 1.62
CA TYR A 12 -5.20 2.71 2.84
C TYR A 12 -3.74 2.29 2.78
N VAL A 13 -3.00 2.56 3.85
CA VAL A 13 -1.58 2.28 3.93
C VAL A 13 -1.31 1.31 5.07
N ASP A 14 -0.62 0.21 4.76
CA ASP A 14 0.01 -0.63 5.76
C ASP A 14 1.25 0.11 6.22
N ALA A 15 1.12 0.86 7.30
CA ALA A 15 2.10 1.86 7.69
C ALA A 15 3.29 1.32 8.50
N ASP A 16 3.23 0.07 8.95
CA ASP A 16 4.33 -0.52 9.70
C ASP A 16 5.56 -0.68 8.80
N ALA A 17 6.67 -0.06 9.23
CA ALA A 17 7.93 -0.08 8.48
C ALA A 17 7.79 0.41 7.04
N CYS A 18 6.81 1.28 6.75
CA CYS A 18 6.58 1.81 5.42
C CYS A 18 7.37 3.11 5.23
N PRO A 19 8.33 3.14 4.29
CA PRO A 19 9.17 4.33 4.09
C PRO A 19 8.49 5.44 3.30
N VAL A 20 7.30 5.20 2.74
CA VAL A 20 6.65 6.15 1.83
C VAL A 20 5.43 6.84 2.41
N VAL A 21 5.18 6.69 3.72
CA VAL A 21 4.00 7.26 4.37
C VAL A 21 3.86 8.75 4.09
N ARG A 22 4.93 9.53 4.23
CA ARG A 22 4.88 10.98 4.04
C ARG A 22 4.63 11.38 2.59
N ILE A 23 5.16 10.60 1.66
CA ILE A 23 4.91 10.82 0.22
C ILE A 23 3.43 10.56 -0.08
N VAL A 24 2.90 9.48 0.47
CA VAL A 24 1.48 9.12 0.29
C VAL A 24 0.58 10.24 0.82
N GLU A 25 0.86 10.72 2.03
CA GLU A 25 0.05 11.78 2.64
C GLU A 25 0.10 13.08 1.84
N ARG A 26 1.30 13.45 1.37
CA ARG A 26 1.46 14.67 0.59
C ARG A 26 0.66 14.61 -0.71
N LEU A 27 0.72 13.49 -1.41
CA LEU A 27 -0.03 13.32 -2.66
C LEU A 27 -1.52 13.19 -2.42
N ALA A 28 -1.91 12.50 -1.35
CA ALA A 28 -3.32 12.41 -0.96
C ALA A 28 -3.90 13.81 -0.69
N LYS A 29 -3.17 14.62 0.06
CA LYS A 29 -3.58 15.99 0.37
C LYS A 29 -3.66 16.84 -0.89
N LYS A 30 -2.68 16.72 -1.79
CA LYS A 30 -2.64 17.43 -3.06
C LYS A 30 -3.90 17.17 -3.90
N HIS A 31 -4.36 15.95 -3.91
CA HIS A 31 -5.52 15.52 -4.71
C HIS A 31 -6.82 15.43 -3.92
N GLU A 32 -6.79 15.87 -2.66
CA GLU A 32 -7.96 15.91 -1.78
C GLU A 32 -8.58 14.52 -1.58
N VAL A 33 -7.74 13.49 -1.46
CA VAL A 33 -8.14 12.11 -1.22
C VAL A 33 -7.92 11.76 0.24
N LEU A 34 -8.88 11.11 0.86
CA LEU A 34 -8.74 10.67 2.24
C LEU A 34 -7.70 9.57 2.34
N CYS A 35 -6.89 9.63 3.39
CA CYS A 35 -5.83 8.67 3.64
C CYS A 35 -6.00 8.05 5.02
N VAL A 36 -5.84 6.75 5.10
CA VAL A 36 -5.96 5.99 6.35
C VAL A 36 -4.67 5.21 6.55
N LEU A 37 -4.01 5.45 7.67
CA LEU A 37 -2.78 4.75 8.05
C LEU A 37 -3.12 3.68 9.07
N LEU A 38 -2.74 2.44 8.81
CA LEU A 38 -2.94 1.35 9.75
C LEU A 38 -1.61 0.90 10.31
N SER A 39 -1.54 0.75 11.62
CA SER A 39 -0.33 0.30 12.30
C SER A 39 -0.70 -0.59 13.49
N ASP A 40 0.28 -1.36 13.99
CA ASP A 40 0.08 -2.13 15.20
C ASP A 40 0.40 -1.26 16.44
N THR A 41 0.16 -1.82 17.62
CA THR A 41 0.36 -1.09 18.88
C THR A 41 1.83 -0.77 19.18
N ASN A 42 2.76 -1.42 18.48
CA ASN A 42 4.20 -1.21 18.68
C ASN A 42 4.76 -0.08 17.81
N HIS A 43 3.97 0.42 16.86
CA HIS A 43 4.40 1.45 15.91
C HIS A 43 3.43 2.62 15.94
N VAL A 44 3.68 3.56 16.85
CA VAL A 44 2.83 4.76 16.95
C VAL A 44 3.17 5.71 15.81
N ILE A 45 2.15 6.08 15.03
CA ILE A 45 2.30 7.00 13.92
C ILE A 45 1.40 8.19 14.15
N ASP A 46 1.97 9.39 14.10
CA ASP A 46 1.21 10.63 14.19
C ASP A 46 1.01 11.21 12.80
N SER A 47 -0.16 11.76 12.57
CA SER A 47 -0.46 12.41 11.30
C SER A 47 -1.40 13.58 11.51
N ASP A 48 -1.11 14.70 10.86
CA ASP A 48 -1.97 15.87 10.85
C ASP A 48 -3.05 15.78 9.78
N TYR A 49 -2.89 14.88 8.83
CA TYR A 49 -3.80 14.77 7.69
C TYR A 49 -4.61 13.48 7.70
N SER A 50 -3.95 12.36 7.93
CA SER A 50 -4.54 11.03 7.78
C SER A 50 -5.28 10.58 9.02
N GLU A 51 -6.29 9.75 8.82
CA GLU A 51 -6.87 8.98 9.91
C GLU A 51 -5.87 7.88 10.28
N VAL A 52 -5.59 7.72 11.56
CA VAL A 52 -4.68 6.67 12.03
C VAL A 52 -5.50 5.62 12.79
N ILE A 53 -5.40 4.38 12.34
CA ILE A 53 -6.07 3.25 12.99
C ILE A 53 -4.99 2.37 13.59
N VAL A 54 -5.00 2.24 14.92
CA VAL A 54 -4.09 1.35 15.64
C VAL A 54 -4.81 0.04 15.88
N VAL A 55 -4.26 -1.04 15.37
CA VAL A 55 -4.83 -2.38 15.48
C VAL A 55 -4.10 -3.14 16.58
N GLY A 56 -4.80 -3.99 17.30
CA GLY A 56 -4.19 -4.78 18.36
C GLY A 56 -3.02 -5.63 17.91
N ALA A 57 -2.17 -6.03 18.86
CA ALA A 57 -1.00 -6.85 18.57
C ALA A 57 -1.38 -8.20 17.96
N GLY A 58 -0.62 -8.63 16.97
CA GLY A 58 -0.86 -9.88 16.27
C GLY A 58 -0.26 -9.78 14.88
N ALA A 59 0.38 -10.86 14.41
CA ALA A 59 1.15 -10.85 13.16
C ALA A 59 0.34 -10.39 11.95
N ASP A 60 -0.96 -10.72 11.90
CA ASP A 60 -1.78 -10.43 10.73
C ASP A 60 -2.92 -9.46 11.01
N ALA A 61 -2.93 -8.85 12.22
CA ALA A 61 -4.05 -7.99 12.63
C ALA A 61 -4.24 -6.78 11.71
N VAL A 62 -3.12 -6.13 11.32
CA VAL A 62 -3.15 -4.98 10.42
C VAL A 62 -3.67 -5.41 9.04
N ASP A 63 -3.18 -6.53 8.52
CA ASP A 63 -3.58 -7.05 7.21
C ASP A 63 -5.08 -7.32 7.14
N TYR A 64 -5.62 -8.01 8.13
CA TYR A 64 -7.05 -8.31 8.18
C TYR A 64 -7.89 -7.06 8.25
N LYS A 65 -7.48 -6.10 9.10
CA LYS A 65 -8.22 -4.86 9.24
C LYS A 65 -8.20 -4.06 7.94
N LEU A 66 -7.03 -3.95 7.33
CA LEU A 66 -6.87 -3.23 6.08
C LEU A 66 -7.76 -3.84 4.99
N ILE A 67 -7.69 -5.15 4.82
CA ILE A 67 -8.50 -5.86 3.83
C ILE A 67 -9.99 -5.66 4.07
N SER A 68 -10.40 -5.68 5.35
CA SER A 68 -11.82 -5.52 5.69
C SER A 68 -12.35 -4.13 5.37
N LEU A 69 -11.50 -3.12 5.38
CA LEU A 69 -11.90 -1.74 5.11
C LEU A 69 -11.92 -1.39 3.63
N LEU A 70 -11.15 -2.11 2.81
CA LEU A 70 -11.03 -1.82 1.38
C LEU A 70 -12.36 -2.02 0.66
N LYS A 71 -12.68 -1.05 -0.20
CA LYS A 71 -13.85 -1.10 -1.08
C LYS A 71 -13.40 -0.88 -2.51
N LYS A 72 -14.19 -1.39 -3.45
CA LYS A 72 -13.89 -1.25 -4.87
C LYS A 72 -13.53 0.19 -5.23
N GLY A 73 -12.40 0.37 -5.89
CA GLY A 73 -11.91 1.69 -6.31
C GLY A 73 -10.93 2.33 -5.34
N ASP A 74 -10.77 1.77 -4.14
CA ASP A 74 -9.79 2.28 -3.18
C ASP A 74 -8.36 1.92 -3.61
N ILE A 75 -7.39 2.61 -3.00
CA ILE A 75 -5.96 2.35 -3.24
C ILE A 75 -5.34 1.74 -2.00
N CYS A 76 -4.58 0.68 -2.18
CA CYS A 76 -3.85 0.01 -1.11
C CYS A 76 -2.35 0.18 -1.33
N VAL A 77 -1.64 0.67 -0.31
CA VAL A 77 -0.18 0.77 -0.32
C VAL A 77 0.35 -0.26 0.66
N SER A 78 1.00 -1.30 0.16
CA SER A 78 1.54 -2.36 1.00
C SER A 78 2.72 -3.05 0.32
N GLN A 79 3.66 -3.49 1.13
CA GLN A 79 4.76 -4.33 0.66
C GLN A 79 4.40 -5.82 0.74
N ASP A 80 3.26 -6.16 1.31
CA ASP A 80 2.81 -7.55 1.44
C ASP A 80 2.04 -7.97 0.20
N TYR A 81 2.59 -8.94 -0.54
CA TYR A 81 1.99 -9.42 -1.78
C TYR A 81 0.64 -10.10 -1.55
N GLY A 82 0.46 -10.75 -0.41
CA GLY A 82 -0.82 -11.36 -0.07
C GLY A 82 -1.92 -10.33 0.13
N VAL A 83 -1.60 -9.24 0.83
CA VAL A 83 -2.52 -8.11 1.00
C VAL A 83 -2.86 -7.49 -0.36
N ALA A 84 -1.85 -7.30 -1.21
CA ALA A 84 -2.05 -6.77 -2.55
C ALA A 84 -2.97 -7.65 -3.39
N ALA A 85 -2.79 -8.97 -3.32
CA ALA A 85 -3.64 -9.92 -4.04
C ALA A 85 -5.10 -9.82 -3.60
N MET A 86 -5.33 -9.69 -2.30
CA MET A 86 -6.69 -9.53 -1.76
C MET A 86 -7.29 -8.19 -2.19
N ALA A 87 -6.50 -7.12 -2.18
CA ALA A 87 -6.96 -5.82 -2.64
C ALA A 87 -7.40 -5.88 -4.10
N LEU A 88 -6.60 -6.49 -4.95
CA LEU A 88 -6.94 -6.66 -6.36
C LEU A 88 -8.23 -7.46 -6.56
N SER A 89 -8.43 -8.50 -5.75
CA SER A 89 -9.64 -9.32 -5.84
C SER A 89 -10.90 -8.54 -5.48
N LYS A 90 -10.76 -7.48 -4.68
CA LYS A 90 -11.88 -6.60 -4.31
C LYS A 90 -12.08 -5.45 -5.30
N GLY A 91 -11.29 -5.40 -6.36
CA GLY A 91 -11.39 -4.33 -7.35
C GLY A 91 -10.68 -3.05 -6.95
N CYS A 92 -9.72 -3.15 -6.03
CA CYS A 92 -8.91 -2.02 -5.60
C CYS A 92 -7.64 -1.92 -6.42
N TYR A 93 -7.00 -0.75 -6.36
CA TYR A 93 -5.65 -0.56 -6.88
C TYR A 93 -4.67 -0.91 -5.75
N ALA A 94 -3.52 -1.46 -6.11
CA ALA A 94 -2.50 -1.77 -5.12
C ALA A 94 -1.12 -1.41 -5.66
N ILE A 95 -0.26 -0.87 -4.79
CA ILE A 95 1.07 -0.42 -5.17
C ILE A 95 2.08 -0.80 -4.08
N HIS A 96 3.26 -1.22 -4.53
CA HIS A 96 4.40 -1.51 -3.66
C HIS A 96 5.19 -0.22 -3.40
N GLN A 97 5.89 -0.17 -2.28
CA GLN A 97 6.70 1.01 -1.92
C GLN A 97 7.79 1.36 -2.93
N SER A 98 8.12 0.45 -3.83
CA SER A 98 9.07 0.71 -4.93
C SER A 98 8.44 1.50 -6.08
N GLY A 99 7.12 1.65 -6.08
CA GLY A 99 6.38 2.25 -7.17
C GLY A 99 5.81 1.23 -8.16
N LYS A 100 6.14 -0.03 -7.98
CA LYS A 100 5.58 -1.07 -8.84
C LYS A 100 4.11 -1.29 -8.54
N TRP A 101 3.26 -1.17 -9.55
CA TRP A 101 1.84 -1.47 -9.42
C TRP A 101 1.64 -2.98 -9.38
N TYR A 102 0.81 -3.43 -8.44
CA TYR A 102 0.34 -4.80 -8.47
C TYR A 102 -0.82 -4.90 -9.44
N THR A 103 -0.79 -5.90 -10.30
CA THR A 103 -1.84 -6.13 -11.29
C THR A 103 -2.23 -7.60 -11.28
N ASN A 104 -3.39 -7.92 -11.83
CA ASN A 104 -3.82 -9.30 -11.96
C ASN A 104 -2.84 -10.11 -12.80
N GLU A 105 -2.14 -9.46 -13.73
CA GLU A 105 -1.17 -10.09 -14.62
C GLU A 105 0.13 -10.43 -13.90
N ASN A 106 0.56 -9.64 -12.91
CA ASN A 106 1.87 -9.85 -12.26
C ASN A 106 1.79 -10.43 -10.86
N ILE A 107 0.63 -10.40 -10.20
CA ILE A 107 0.57 -10.77 -8.78
C ILE A 107 0.89 -12.24 -8.52
N ASP A 108 0.46 -13.13 -9.39
CA ASP A 108 0.73 -14.56 -9.22
C ASP A 108 2.22 -14.84 -9.33
N GLN A 109 2.89 -14.20 -10.29
CA GLN A 109 4.33 -14.33 -10.46
C GLN A 109 5.09 -13.80 -9.24
N MET A 110 4.67 -12.65 -8.71
CA MET A 110 5.29 -12.04 -7.54
C MET A 110 5.14 -12.94 -6.30
N LEU A 111 3.99 -13.55 -6.13
CA LEU A 111 3.76 -14.51 -5.03
C LEU A 111 4.64 -15.74 -5.17
N MET A 112 4.80 -16.23 -6.38
CA MET A 112 5.66 -17.37 -6.67
C MET A 112 7.13 -17.04 -6.40
N GLU A 113 7.60 -15.88 -6.85
CA GLU A 113 8.97 -15.42 -6.59
C GLU A 113 9.25 -15.33 -5.09
N ARG A 114 8.29 -14.81 -4.33
CA ARG A 114 8.40 -14.73 -2.88
C ARG A 114 8.53 -16.12 -2.25
N HIS A 115 7.72 -17.06 -2.73
CA HIS A 115 7.77 -18.44 -2.24
C HIS A 115 9.12 -19.11 -2.55
N ILE A 116 9.61 -18.94 -3.76
CA ILE A 116 10.91 -19.47 -4.18
C ILE A 116 12.03 -18.86 -3.32
N ALA A 117 12.04 -17.55 -3.15
CA ALA A 117 13.04 -16.85 -2.34
C ALA A 117 13.03 -17.35 -0.89
N LYS A 118 11.85 -17.57 -0.34
CA LYS A 118 11.69 -18.09 1.02
C LYS A 118 12.23 -19.51 1.14
N THR A 119 11.99 -20.34 0.14
CA THR A 119 12.49 -21.71 0.09
C THR A 119 14.01 -21.74 -0.02
N GLU A 120 14.58 -20.91 -0.89
CA GLU A 120 16.03 -20.80 -1.05
C GLU A 120 16.71 -20.32 0.24
N ARG A 121 16.13 -19.37 0.93
CA ARG A 121 16.65 -18.89 2.22
C ARG A 121 16.68 -20.01 3.27
N ARG A 122 15.69 -20.90 3.27
CA ARG A 122 15.66 -22.05 4.17
C ARG A 122 16.76 -23.07 3.85
N LYS A 123 17.07 -23.25 2.56
CA LYS A 123 18.12 -24.17 2.10
C LYS A 123 19.52 -23.65 2.40
N THR A 124 19.70 -22.33 2.44
CA THR A 124 21.00 -21.69 2.58
C THR A 124 21.20 -21.05 3.95
N LYS A 125 20.73 -21.68 5.01
CA LYS A 125 20.81 -21.15 6.38
C LYS A 125 22.22 -20.74 6.84
N LYS A 126 23.26 -21.23 6.20
CA LYS A 126 24.65 -20.93 6.54
C LYS A 126 25.21 -19.73 5.74
N HIS A 127 24.48 -19.20 4.80
CA HIS A 127 24.93 -18.09 3.98
C HIS A 127 24.05 -16.88 4.25
N HIS A 128 24.68 -15.78 4.69
CA HIS A 128 23.97 -14.52 4.86
C HIS A 128 23.64 -13.95 3.47
N LEU A 129 22.38 -14.06 3.10
CA LEU A 129 21.90 -13.34 1.94
C LEU A 129 21.95 -11.86 2.26
N LYS A 130 22.54 -11.06 1.37
CA LYS A 130 22.54 -9.62 1.53
C LYS A 130 21.09 -9.15 1.62
N GLY A 131 20.80 -8.35 2.65
CA GLY A 131 19.51 -7.68 2.76
C GLY A 131 19.29 -6.73 1.58
N PRO A 132 18.07 -6.22 1.41
CA PRO A 132 17.79 -5.25 0.36
C PRO A 132 18.70 -4.03 0.50
N SER A 133 19.10 -3.44 -0.61
CA SER A 133 19.91 -2.24 -0.59
C SER A 133 19.16 -1.10 0.10
N LYS A 134 19.91 -0.20 0.69
CA LYS A 134 19.34 0.96 1.38
C LYS A 134 18.52 1.81 0.40
N ARG A 135 17.33 2.24 0.83
CA ARG A 135 16.45 3.06 0.03
C ARG A 135 17.10 4.40 -0.33
N THR A 136 16.93 4.82 -1.58
CA THR A 136 17.53 6.05 -2.11
C THR A 136 16.47 7.09 -2.43
N ILE A 137 16.92 8.33 -2.73
CA ILE A 137 16.04 9.40 -3.18
C ILE A 137 15.38 9.06 -4.51
N GLU A 138 16.09 8.34 -5.39
CA GLU A 138 15.54 7.88 -6.67
C GLU A 138 14.40 6.90 -6.47
N ASP A 139 14.49 6.05 -5.45
CA ASP A 139 13.41 5.14 -5.09
C ASP A 139 12.15 5.92 -4.71
N ASP A 140 12.32 6.99 -3.91
CA ASP A 140 11.21 7.84 -3.50
C ASP A 140 10.57 8.55 -4.70
N LYS A 141 11.39 9.04 -5.64
CA LYS A 141 10.88 9.70 -6.84
C LYS A 141 10.10 8.73 -7.72
N ARG A 142 10.59 7.51 -7.88
CA ARG A 142 9.88 6.48 -8.65
C ARG A 142 8.53 6.16 -8.03
N PHE A 143 8.50 6.02 -6.71
CA PHE A 143 7.24 5.79 -6.00
C PHE A 143 6.29 6.97 -6.20
N GLU A 144 6.78 8.18 -5.98
CA GLU A 144 5.96 9.40 -6.09
C GLU A 144 5.29 9.51 -7.46
N GLU A 145 6.06 9.33 -8.53
CA GLU A 145 5.52 9.39 -9.90
C GLU A 145 4.49 8.29 -10.16
N ALA A 146 4.81 7.06 -9.77
CA ALA A 146 3.93 5.92 -9.99
C ALA A 146 2.65 6.04 -9.18
N PHE A 147 2.77 6.51 -7.95
CA PHE A 147 1.63 6.64 -7.06
C PHE A 147 0.70 7.76 -7.51
N GLU A 148 1.25 8.89 -7.96
CA GLU A 148 0.43 9.97 -8.49
C GLU A 148 -0.36 9.53 -9.72
N LYS A 149 0.27 8.78 -10.61
CA LYS A 149 -0.44 8.19 -11.75
C LYS A 149 -1.58 7.30 -11.32
N MET A 150 -1.39 6.51 -10.28
CA MET A 150 -2.43 5.63 -9.74
C MET A 150 -3.58 6.45 -9.16
N ILE A 151 -3.28 7.50 -8.41
CA ILE A 151 -4.32 8.40 -7.86
C ILE A 151 -5.15 9.00 -8.99
N LEU A 152 -4.50 9.52 -10.02
CA LEU A 152 -5.19 10.14 -11.15
C LEU A 152 -6.07 9.14 -11.89
N LYS A 153 -5.58 7.91 -12.09
CA LYS A 153 -6.36 6.85 -12.70
C LYS A 153 -7.58 6.47 -11.85
N ALA A 154 -7.38 6.33 -10.55
CA ALA A 154 -8.46 5.99 -9.63
C ALA A 154 -9.52 7.08 -9.59
N ILE A 155 -9.10 8.34 -9.59
CA ILE A 155 -10.03 9.47 -9.62
C ILE A 155 -10.84 9.46 -10.91
N ALA A 156 -10.19 9.27 -12.05
CA ALA A 156 -10.86 9.26 -13.35
C ALA A 156 -11.91 8.14 -13.43
N GLU A 157 -11.56 6.94 -12.99
CA GLU A 157 -12.48 5.81 -12.99
C GLU A 157 -13.62 5.98 -12.00
N ASN A 158 -13.36 6.63 -10.87
CA ASN A 158 -14.39 6.91 -9.87
C ASN A 158 -15.40 7.92 -10.37
N LYS A 159 -14.97 8.92 -11.15
CA LYS A 159 -15.87 9.91 -11.76
C LYS A 159 -16.80 9.29 -12.78
N ASP A 160 -16.32 8.29 -13.50
CA ASP A 160 -17.09 7.61 -14.54
C ASP A 160 -18.26 6.78 -13.98
N LYS A 161 -18.30 6.58 -12.66
CA LYS A 161 -19.32 5.79 -11.99
C LYS A 161 -20.45 6.62 -11.38
N VAL A 162 -20.38 7.91 -11.54
CA VAL A 162 -21.38 8.82 -10.98
C VAL A 162 -22.50 9.07 -11.99
#